data_7e0d6e73eb6583975e2997837ba6ebae
#
_entry.id   7e0d6e73eb6583975e2997837ba6ebae
#
_cell.length_a   1.000
_cell.length_b   1.000
_cell.length_c   1.000
_cell.angle_alpha   90.00
_cell.angle_beta   90.00
_cell.angle_gamma   90.00
#
_symmetry.space_group_name_H-M   'P 1'
#
loop_
_entity.id
_entity.type
_entity.pdbx_description
1 polymer ?
#
loop_
_entity_poly.entity_id
_entity_poly.type
_entity_poly.pdbx_seq_one_letter_code
_entity_poly.pdbx_strand_id
1 'polypeptide(L)'
;MTTATTLIAAHAYSTRSSSLNDTSSALRFITCGSVDDGKSTLIGRLLVDSRSVLQDQLANVSKSGEADLALFTDGLSAEREQGITIDVAYRYFATPSRKFIIGDAPGHEQYTRNMVTAASSAHAAVVLVDATKLKWNVDGLVELLPQTRRHSLLVNLLRVPGIIFAVNKLDALGDDATAAFGKIRQALQAFAEHANISVTATIPMSALKGHNVVTANPGWCGYNGPSLLALLEQLPVTAAETDVPFSFPVQWVEKIGRAHV
;
A
#
# COMPACT_ATOMS: atom_id res chain seq x y z
N MET A 1 -69.06 -0.20 10.28
CA MET A 1 -68.04 0.52 9.45
C MET A 1 -66.85 0.84 10.34
N THR A 2 -65.90 0.00 10.29
CA THR A 2 -64.73 0.06 11.21
C THR A 2 -63.50 0.27 10.38
N THR A 3 -62.90 1.44 10.49
CA THR A 3 -61.67 1.82 9.79
C THR A 3 -60.46 1.30 10.57
N ALA A 4 -59.73 0.38 9.95
CA ALA A 4 -58.47 -0.12 10.47
C ALA A 4 -57.36 0.88 10.16
N THR A 5 -56.80 1.49 11.20
CA THR A 5 -55.60 2.34 11.11
C THR A 5 -54.37 1.45 11.18
N THR A 6 -53.64 1.33 10.08
CA THR A 6 -52.36 0.64 10.02
C THR A 6 -51.26 1.50 10.63
N LEU A 7 -50.75 1.12 11.79
CA LEU A 7 -49.57 1.71 12.40
C LEU A 7 -48.30 1.19 11.67
N ILE A 8 -47.66 2.07 10.90
CA ILE A 8 -46.33 1.85 10.37
C ILE A 8 -45.36 2.15 11.49
N ALA A 9 -44.76 1.10 12.08
CA ALA A 9 -43.68 1.24 13.02
C ALA A 9 -42.42 1.69 12.25
N ALA A 10 -42.06 2.98 12.41
CA ALA A 10 -40.79 3.50 11.98
C ALA A 10 -39.69 2.90 12.88
N HIS A 11 -38.94 1.94 12.35
CA HIS A 11 -37.71 1.49 12.95
C HIS A 11 -36.68 2.63 12.84
N ALA A 12 -36.52 3.36 13.93
CA ALA A 12 -35.41 4.30 14.09
C ALA A 12 -34.10 3.50 14.08
N TYR A 13 -33.41 3.53 12.96
CA TYR A 13 -32.01 3.16 12.92
C TYR A 13 -31.25 4.14 13.78
N SER A 14 -30.96 3.72 15.02
CA SER A 14 -30.00 4.38 15.87
C SER A 14 -28.64 4.29 15.17
N THR A 15 -28.23 5.36 14.52
CA THR A 15 -26.86 5.57 14.09
C THR A 15 -26.00 5.67 15.34
N ARG A 16 -25.54 4.52 15.84
CA ARG A 16 -24.36 4.48 16.69
C ARG A 16 -23.19 4.91 15.82
N SER A 17 -22.85 6.18 15.89
CA SER A 17 -21.53 6.64 15.48
C SER A 17 -20.51 6.01 16.43
N SER A 18 -20.10 4.78 16.14
CA SER A 18 -18.91 4.21 16.74
C SER A 18 -17.71 4.84 16.05
N SER A 19 -17.30 6.02 16.51
CA SER A 19 -15.96 6.54 16.31
C SER A 19 -14.99 5.70 17.16
N LEU A 20 -14.81 4.46 16.79
CA LEU A 20 -13.74 3.62 17.29
C LEU A 20 -12.78 3.46 16.11
N ASN A 21 -11.85 4.42 16.02
CA ASN A 21 -10.55 4.12 15.43
C ASN A 21 -9.93 3.05 16.33
N ASP A 22 -10.24 1.78 16.07
CA ASP A 22 -9.61 0.66 16.75
C ASP A 22 -8.18 0.53 16.21
N THR A 23 -7.30 1.40 16.74
CA THR A 23 -5.87 1.39 16.48
C THR A 23 -5.18 0.18 17.12
N SER A 24 -5.91 -0.63 17.90
CA SER A 24 -5.38 -1.82 18.57
C SER A 24 -5.11 -2.96 17.58
N SER A 25 -5.78 -2.99 16.43
CA SER A 25 -5.58 -4.03 15.43
C SER A 25 -4.44 -3.68 14.45
N ALA A 26 -3.67 -4.70 14.06
CA ALA A 26 -2.57 -4.53 13.12
C ALA A 26 -3.06 -4.09 11.73
N LEU A 27 -2.49 -3.02 11.18
CA LEU A 27 -2.72 -2.64 9.80
C LEU A 27 -1.88 -3.54 8.86
N ARG A 28 -2.55 -4.21 7.92
CA ARG A 28 -1.88 -4.92 6.84
C ARG A 28 -1.84 -4.01 5.63
N PHE A 29 -0.66 -3.77 5.08
CA PHE A 29 -0.54 -3.04 3.83
C PHE A 29 0.49 -3.69 2.92
N ILE A 30 0.32 -3.47 1.62
CA ILE A 30 1.26 -3.94 0.60
C ILE A 30 1.99 -2.76 -0.03
N THR A 31 3.22 -3.00 -0.44
CA THR A 31 3.95 -2.13 -1.36
C THR A 31 3.86 -2.72 -2.76
N CYS A 32 3.47 -1.92 -3.74
CA CYS A 32 3.41 -2.32 -5.13
C CYS A 32 3.90 -1.20 -6.03
N GLY A 33 4.25 -1.53 -7.26
CA GLY A 33 4.87 -0.61 -8.22
C GLY A 33 5.77 -1.39 -9.17
N SER A 34 6.42 -0.71 -10.09
CA SER A 34 7.32 -1.32 -11.06
C SER A 34 8.62 -1.81 -10.39
N VAL A 35 9.42 -2.52 -11.16
CA VAL A 35 10.78 -2.90 -10.73
C VAL A 35 11.58 -1.62 -10.50
N ASP A 36 12.44 -1.61 -9.49
CA ASP A 36 13.30 -0.48 -9.10
C ASP A 36 12.56 0.83 -8.74
N ASP A 37 11.26 0.79 -8.45
CA ASP A 37 10.54 1.96 -7.94
C ASP A 37 10.90 2.29 -6.48
N GLY A 38 11.70 1.42 -5.82
CA GLY A 38 12.19 1.62 -4.45
C GLY A 38 11.32 0.98 -3.37
N LYS A 39 10.57 -0.09 -3.70
CA LYS A 39 9.74 -0.83 -2.72
C LYS A 39 10.57 -1.36 -1.56
N SER A 40 11.59 -2.15 -1.85
CA SER A 40 12.49 -2.73 -0.82
C SER A 40 13.20 -1.63 -0.02
N THR A 41 13.63 -0.55 -0.68
CA THR A 41 14.23 0.61 -0.01
C THR A 41 13.24 1.27 0.95
N LEU A 42 11.98 1.43 0.54
CA LEU A 42 10.92 1.99 1.40
C LEU A 42 10.67 1.11 2.63
N ILE A 43 10.57 -0.19 2.43
CA ILE A 43 10.36 -1.15 3.53
C ILE A 43 11.55 -1.09 4.51
N GLY A 44 12.77 -1.16 3.98
CA GLY A 44 13.97 -1.02 4.81
C GLY A 44 14.00 0.28 5.59
N ARG A 45 13.63 1.42 4.97
CA ARG A 45 13.51 2.72 5.62
C ARG A 45 12.48 2.71 6.75
N LEU A 46 11.29 2.17 6.51
CA LEU A 46 10.25 2.05 7.53
C LEU A 46 10.73 1.22 8.71
N LEU A 47 11.39 0.08 8.47
CA LEU A 47 11.90 -0.80 9.52
C LEU A 47 13.00 -0.14 10.35
N VAL A 48 13.93 0.56 9.70
CA VAL A 48 15.06 1.25 10.37
C VAL A 48 14.56 2.44 11.18
N ASP A 49 13.79 3.33 10.56
CA ASP A 49 13.39 4.57 11.21
C ASP A 49 12.30 4.36 12.29
N SER A 50 11.52 3.27 12.20
CA SER A 50 10.61 2.83 13.28
C SER A 50 11.32 2.12 14.42
N ARG A 51 12.66 2.00 14.38
CA ARG A 51 13.49 1.29 15.37
C ARG A 51 13.08 -0.18 15.59
N SER A 52 12.52 -0.80 14.57
CA SER A 52 12.07 -2.20 14.62
C SER A 52 13.18 -3.19 14.24
N VAL A 53 14.34 -2.69 13.81
CA VAL A 53 15.54 -3.48 13.49
C VAL A 53 16.49 -3.43 14.68
N LEU A 54 17.00 -4.60 15.07
CA LEU A 54 18.02 -4.70 16.12
C LEU A 54 19.32 -4.02 15.68
N GLN A 55 20.01 -3.33 16.61
CA GLN A 55 21.24 -2.59 16.32
C GLN A 55 22.34 -3.47 15.71
N ASP A 56 22.39 -4.75 16.07
CA ASP A 56 23.35 -5.71 15.53
C ASP A 56 23.13 -6.00 14.03
N GLN A 57 21.88 -5.97 13.58
CA GLN A 57 21.52 -6.13 12.16
C GLN A 57 21.88 -4.87 11.36
N LEU A 58 21.70 -3.69 11.95
CA LEU A 58 22.13 -2.41 11.35
C LEU A 58 23.66 -2.36 11.15
N ALA A 59 24.43 -2.84 12.13
CA ALA A 59 25.91 -2.85 12.07
C ALA A 59 26.44 -3.74 10.92
N ASN A 60 25.76 -4.84 10.60
CA ASN A 60 26.15 -5.75 9.54
C ASN A 60 25.89 -5.20 8.12
N VAL A 61 24.92 -4.29 7.96
CA VAL A 61 24.53 -3.70 6.68
C VAL A 61 25.24 -2.37 6.42
N SER A 62 25.78 -1.73 7.46
CA SER A 62 26.44 -0.43 7.38
C SER A 62 27.95 -0.50 7.02
N LYS A 63 28.44 -1.64 6.51
CA LYS A 63 29.89 -1.83 6.23
C LYS A 63 30.50 -0.90 5.18
N SER A 64 29.68 -0.14 4.42
CA SER A 64 30.14 0.76 3.35
C SER A 64 29.72 2.23 3.52
N GLY A 65 29.29 2.64 4.72
CA GLY A 65 28.96 4.06 5.01
C GLY A 65 27.54 4.49 4.66
N GLU A 66 26.87 3.88 3.70
CA GLU A 66 25.42 3.98 3.47
C GLU A 66 24.81 2.60 3.66
N ALA A 67 23.79 2.49 4.54
CA ALA A 67 23.10 1.24 4.76
C ALA A 67 22.32 0.88 3.49
N ASP A 68 22.60 -0.27 2.89
CA ASP A 68 21.78 -0.79 1.81
C ASP A 68 20.46 -1.29 2.40
N LEU A 69 19.47 -0.41 2.38
CA LEU A 69 18.15 -0.66 2.95
C LEU A 69 17.42 -1.82 2.29
N ALA A 70 17.76 -2.17 1.05
CA ALA A 70 17.16 -3.28 0.33
C ALA A 70 17.58 -4.64 0.92
N LEU A 71 18.79 -4.75 1.48
CA LEU A 71 19.26 -5.99 2.11
C LEU A 71 18.45 -6.45 3.30
N PHE A 72 17.65 -5.56 3.94
CA PHE A 72 16.75 -5.95 5.01
C PHE A 72 15.49 -6.69 4.51
N THR A 73 15.23 -6.64 3.21
CA THR A 73 14.02 -7.21 2.61
C THR A 73 14.28 -8.50 1.85
N ASP A 74 15.51 -8.73 1.37
CA ASP A 74 15.84 -9.90 0.55
C ASP A 74 15.89 -11.18 1.40
N GLY A 75 14.80 -11.95 1.35
CA GLY A 75 14.62 -13.16 2.14
C GLY A 75 15.18 -14.43 1.51
N LEU A 76 15.02 -14.57 0.19
CA LEU A 76 15.41 -15.78 -0.54
C LEU A 76 16.78 -15.61 -1.21
N SER A 77 17.58 -16.68 -1.26
CA SER A 77 18.86 -16.67 -2.00
C SER A 77 18.68 -16.32 -3.48
N ALA A 78 17.62 -16.83 -4.09
CA ALA A 78 17.28 -16.54 -5.48
C ALA A 78 16.90 -15.05 -5.72
N GLU A 79 16.30 -14.40 -4.75
CA GLU A 79 15.97 -12.96 -4.79
C GLU A 79 17.24 -12.12 -4.73
N ARG A 80 18.20 -12.52 -3.86
CA ARG A 80 19.50 -11.85 -3.75
C ARG A 80 20.35 -11.99 -5.01
N GLU A 81 20.33 -13.17 -5.64
CA GLU A 81 21.08 -13.43 -6.88
C GLU A 81 20.51 -12.66 -8.06
N GLN A 82 19.18 -12.51 -8.13
CA GLN A 82 18.49 -11.85 -9.23
C GLN A 82 18.20 -10.37 -8.96
N GLY A 83 18.30 -9.91 -7.71
CA GLY A 83 17.99 -8.54 -7.30
C GLY A 83 16.51 -8.19 -7.47
N ILE A 84 15.62 -9.18 -7.40
CA ILE A 84 14.17 -9.00 -7.60
C ILE A 84 13.37 -9.75 -6.54
N THR A 85 12.22 -9.19 -6.15
CA THR A 85 11.24 -9.88 -5.29
C THR A 85 10.46 -10.89 -6.14
N ILE A 86 10.49 -12.16 -5.76
CA ILE A 86 9.83 -13.27 -6.47
C ILE A 86 8.51 -13.63 -5.77
N ASP A 87 8.56 -13.82 -4.44
CA ASP A 87 7.42 -14.20 -3.62
C ASP A 87 7.06 -13.08 -2.64
N VAL A 88 5.90 -13.18 -2.01
CA VAL A 88 5.46 -12.20 -1.02
C VAL A 88 6.20 -12.41 0.29
N ALA A 89 7.02 -11.45 0.66
CA ALA A 89 7.66 -11.42 1.96
C ALA A 89 6.87 -10.55 2.93
N TYR A 90 6.55 -11.09 4.10
CA TYR A 90 5.88 -10.32 5.15
C TYR A 90 6.89 -9.79 6.17
N ARG A 91 6.80 -8.52 6.49
CA ARG A 91 7.60 -7.85 7.49
C ARG A 91 6.70 -7.22 8.54
N TYR A 92 7.22 -7.15 9.76
CA TYR A 92 6.45 -6.69 10.90
C TYR A 92 7.19 -5.54 11.58
N PHE A 93 6.47 -4.48 11.89
CA PHE A 93 6.99 -3.42 12.73
C PHE A 93 5.87 -2.82 13.57
N ALA A 94 6.23 -2.02 14.56
CA ALA A 94 5.28 -1.35 15.43
C ALA A 94 5.74 0.07 15.70
N THR A 95 4.77 0.96 15.83
CA THR A 95 4.94 2.29 16.43
C THR A 95 4.26 2.28 17.79
N PRO A 96 4.44 3.33 18.60
CA PRO A 96 3.69 3.44 19.86
C PRO A 96 2.17 3.40 19.67
N SER A 97 1.68 3.82 18.50
CA SER A 97 0.26 3.91 18.19
C SER A 97 -0.31 2.66 17.52
N ARG A 98 0.50 1.90 16.75
CA ARG A 98 -0.03 0.81 15.93
C ARG A 98 1.00 -0.25 15.54
N LYS A 99 0.51 -1.49 15.34
CA LYS A 99 1.28 -2.59 14.72
C LYS A 99 1.01 -2.63 13.21
N PHE A 100 2.03 -2.99 12.45
CA PHE A 100 1.99 -3.05 10.99
C PHE A 100 2.49 -4.40 10.46
N ILE A 101 1.85 -4.87 9.41
CA ILE A 101 2.28 -6.03 8.63
C ILE A 101 2.44 -5.54 7.19
N ILE A 102 3.66 -5.54 6.69
CA ILE A 102 3.97 -5.15 5.32
C ILE A 102 4.05 -6.40 4.46
N GLY A 103 3.30 -6.45 3.36
CA GLY A 103 3.52 -7.42 2.29
C GLY A 103 4.35 -6.77 1.18
N ASP A 104 5.57 -7.26 0.98
CA ASP A 104 6.38 -6.84 -0.16
C ASP A 104 5.91 -7.59 -1.40
N ALA A 105 5.31 -6.88 -2.34
CA ALA A 105 4.78 -7.48 -3.54
C ALA A 105 5.77 -7.34 -4.71
N PRO A 106 5.97 -8.40 -5.51
CA PRO A 106 6.86 -8.36 -6.65
C PRO A 106 6.44 -7.31 -7.68
N GLY A 107 7.43 -6.60 -8.25
CA GLY A 107 7.21 -5.59 -9.28
C GLY A 107 7.13 -6.15 -10.70
N HIS A 108 7.59 -7.37 -10.92
CA HIS A 108 7.60 -8.02 -12.23
C HIS A 108 6.22 -8.53 -12.66
N GLU A 109 5.89 -8.36 -13.90
CA GLU A 109 4.61 -8.76 -14.49
C GLU A 109 4.30 -10.25 -14.32
N GLN A 110 5.30 -11.11 -14.46
CA GLN A 110 5.17 -12.57 -14.33
C GLN A 110 4.77 -13.01 -12.92
N TYR A 111 4.99 -12.20 -11.90
CA TYR A 111 4.66 -12.50 -10.50
C TYR A 111 3.38 -11.78 -10.02
N THR A 112 2.57 -11.25 -10.92
CA THR A 112 1.30 -10.57 -10.58
C THR A 112 0.39 -11.42 -9.70
N ARG A 113 0.41 -12.75 -9.84
CA ARG A 113 -0.37 -13.68 -8.99
C ARG A 113 -0.01 -13.54 -7.51
N ASN A 114 1.28 -13.44 -7.19
CA ASN A 114 1.74 -13.28 -5.82
C ASN A 114 1.30 -11.92 -5.24
N MET A 115 1.34 -10.87 -6.05
CA MET A 115 0.81 -9.56 -5.68
C MET A 115 -0.70 -9.61 -5.36
N VAL A 116 -1.50 -10.33 -6.15
CA VAL A 116 -2.95 -10.50 -5.90
C VAL A 116 -3.18 -11.21 -4.56
N THR A 117 -2.39 -12.23 -4.25
CA THR A 117 -2.49 -12.95 -2.96
C THR A 117 -2.21 -12.01 -1.78
N ALA A 118 -1.17 -11.19 -1.86
CA ALA A 118 -0.86 -10.22 -0.81
C ALA A 118 -1.94 -9.15 -0.67
N ALA A 119 -2.45 -8.64 -1.80
CA ALA A 119 -3.44 -7.58 -1.82
C ALA A 119 -4.80 -8.03 -1.26
N SER A 120 -5.19 -9.29 -1.44
CA SER A 120 -6.49 -9.82 -1.02
C SER A 120 -6.75 -9.72 0.49
N SER A 121 -5.70 -9.63 1.29
CA SER A 121 -5.79 -9.50 2.75
C SER A 121 -5.34 -8.13 3.27
N ALA A 122 -5.03 -7.20 2.38
CA ALA A 122 -4.50 -5.89 2.75
C ALA A 122 -5.61 -4.88 3.06
N HIS A 123 -5.38 -4.05 4.07
CA HIS A 123 -6.21 -2.89 4.40
C HIS A 123 -5.78 -1.64 3.62
N ALA A 124 -4.53 -1.63 3.13
CA ALA A 124 -3.99 -0.53 2.34
C ALA A 124 -3.00 -1.02 1.28
N ALA A 125 -2.85 -0.25 0.23
CA ALA A 125 -1.82 -0.43 -0.78
C ALA A 125 -1.06 0.88 -0.98
N VAL A 126 0.26 0.79 -0.89
CA VAL A 126 1.18 1.89 -1.23
C VAL A 126 1.71 1.62 -2.62
N VAL A 127 1.22 2.35 -3.60
CA VAL A 127 1.64 2.25 -5.00
C VAL A 127 2.77 3.23 -5.23
N LEU A 128 3.99 2.69 -5.37
CA LEU A 128 5.16 3.50 -5.66
C LEU A 128 5.18 3.92 -7.13
N VAL A 129 5.58 5.16 -7.36
CA VAL A 129 5.74 5.75 -8.68
C VAL A 129 7.12 6.39 -8.76
N ASP A 130 8.01 5.83 -9.57
CA ASP A 130 9.35 6.39 -9.76
C ASP A 130 9.30 7.63 -10.65
N ALA A 131 9.52 8.79 -10.06
CA ALA A 131 9.48 10.08 -10.77
C ALA A 131 10.52 10.19 -11.89
N THR A 132 11.63 9.43 -11.80
CA THR A 132 12.73 9.47 -12.77
C THR A 132 12.46 8.66 -14.04
N LYS A 133 11.51 7.70 -13.99
CA LYS A 133 11.19 6.80 -15.11
C LYS A 133 10.02 7.28 -15.98
N LEU A 134 9.32 8.32 -15.53
CA LEU A 134 8.14 8.80 -16.25
C LEU A 134 8.53 9.53 -17.52
N LYS A 135 7.78 9.27 -18.58
CA LYS A 135 7.95 9.97 -19.85
C LYS A 135 7.11 11.25 -19.88
N TRP A 136 7.69 12.28 -20.43
CA TRP A 136 7.05 13.57 -20.62
C TRP A 136 6.73 13.74 -22.10
N ASN A 137 5.45 13.89 -22.41
CA ASN A 137 5.02 14.17 -23.78
C ASN A 137 5.40 15.60 -24.19
N VAL A 138 5.31 15.88 -25.49
CA VAL A 138 5.61 17.22 -26.07
C VAL A 138 4.80 18.32 -25.40
N ASP A 139 3.57 18.02 -24.98
CA ASP A 139 2.67 18.96 -24.27
C ASP A 139 2.96 19.06 -22.76
N GLY A 140 4.03 18.42 -22.28
CA GLY A 140 4.41 18.40 -20.87
C GLY A 140 3.49 17.56 -19.99
N LEU A 141 2.67 16.69 -20.57
CA LEU A 141 1.86 15.71 -19.86
C LEU A 141 2.71 14.49 -19.47
N VAL A 142 2.40 13.93 -18.31
CA VAL A 142 3.10 12.77 -17.77
C VAL A 142 2.39 11.49 -18.22
N GLU A 143 3.13 10.56 -18.82
CA GLU A 143 2.65 9.23 -19.12
C GLU A 143 2.98 8.28 -17.96
N LEU A 144 1.94 7.73 -17.32
CA LEU A 144 2.09 6.75 -16.25
C LEU A 144 2.54 5.40 -16.81
N LEU A 145 3.47 4.76 -16.12
CA LEU A 145 3.98 3.45 -16.49
C LEU A 145 2.84 2.39 -16.52
N PRO A 146 2.88 1.44 -17.45
CA PRO A 146 1.88 0.37 -17.54
C PRO A 146 1.71 -0.41 -16.23
N GLN A 147 2.82 -0.68 -15.51
CA GLN A 147 2.78 -1.39 -14.23
C GLN A 147 2.10 -0.58 -13.12
N THR A 148 2.34 0.73 -13.05
CA THR A 148 1.64 1.61 -12.10
C THR A 148 0.12 1.53 -12.33
N ARG A 149 -0.31 1.64 -13.59
CA ARG A 149 -1.74 1.51 -13.96
C ARG A 149 -2.29 0.14 -13.58
N ARG A 150 -1.59 -0.94 -13.94
CA ARG A 150 -2.01 -2.33 -13.69
C ARG A 150 -2.15 -2.60 -12.19
N HIS A 151 -1.15 -2.25 -11.39
CA HIS A 151 -1.18 -2.49 -9.96
C HIS A 151 -2.30 -1.68 -9.29
N SER A 152 -2.50 -0.43 -9.68
CA SER A 152 -3.59 0.40 -9.16
C SER A 152 -4.97 -0.19 -9.48
N LEU A 153 -5.18 -0.69 -10.70
CA LEU A 153 -6.42 -1.35 -11.09
C LEU A 153 -6.63 -2.66 -10.32
N LEU A 154 -5.59 -3.45 -10.12
CA LEU A 154 -5.68 -4.71 -9.37
C LEU A 154 -6.04 -4.48 -7.91
N VAL A 155 -5.40 -3.54 -7.22
CA VAL A 155 -5.73 -3.26 -5.81
C VAL A 155 -7.14 -2.67 -5.67
N ASN A 156 -7.59 -1.88 -6.64
CA ASN A 156 -8.97 -1.38 -6.68
C ASN A 156 -9.97 -2.51 -6.93
N LEU A 157 -9.68 -3.42 -7.86
CA LEU A 157 -10.53 -4.59 -8.16
C LEU A 157 -10.66 -5.52 -6.96
N LEU A 158 -9.57 -5.69 -6.19
CA LEU A 158 -9.55 -6.45 -4.94
C LEU A 158 -10.17 -5.71 -3.76
N ARG A 159 -10.69 -4.49 -4.00
CA ARG A 159 -11.38 -3.66 -3.00
C ARG A 159 -10.51 -3.32 -1.79
N VAL A 160 -9.22 -3.11 -2.00
CA VAL A 160 -8.32 -2.60 -0.96
C VAL A 160 -8.78 -1.19 -0.58
N PRO A 161 -9.20 -0.95 0.69
CA PRO A 161 -9.89 0.29 1.04
C PRO A 161 -8.98 1.53 1.06
N GLY A 162 -7.70 1.38 1.37
CA GLY A 162 -6.73 2.48 1.43
C GLY A 162 -5.74 2.41 0.28
N ILE A 163 -5.84 3.31 -0.71
CA ILE A 163 -4.85 3.39 -1.81
C ILE A 163 -4.08 4.70 -1.70
N ILE A 164 -2.75 4.60 -1.56
CA ILE A 164 -1.84 5.74 -1.45
C ILE A 164 -0.87 5.68 -2.62
N PHE A 165 -0.80 6.75 -3.40
CA PHE A 165 0.26 6.94 -4.38
C PHE A 165 1.47 7.58 -3.73
N ALA A 166 2.61 6.90 -3.77
CA ALA A 166 3.87 7.36 -3.23
C ALA A 166 4.83 7.71 -4.39
N VAL A 167 4.92 8.99 -4.72
CA VAL A 167 5.82 9.47 -5.79
C VAL A 167 7.22 9.54 -5.24
N ASN A 168 8.03 8.55 -5.60
CA ASN A 168 9.37 8.30 -5.07
C ASN A 168 10.47 8.88 -5.97
N LYS A 169 11.68 9.00 -5.42
CA LYS A 169 12.90 9.47 -6.08
C LYS A 169 12.84 10.90 -6.58
N LEU A 170 11.98 11.72 -6.01
CA LEU A 170 11.92 13.15 -6.34
C LEU A 170 13.20 13.89 -5.95
N ASP A 171 13.96 13.37 -4.96
CA ASP A 171 15.27 13.88 -4.58
C ASP A 171 16.31 13.84 -5.73
N ALA A 172 16.13 12.94 -6.69
CA ALA A 172 17.00 12.84 -7.87
C ALA A 172 16.71 13.90 -8.94
N LEU A 173 15.59 14.62 -8.85
CA LEU A 173 15.19 15.65 -9.82
C LEU A 173 15.66 17.07 -9.41
N GLY A 174 16.29 17.21 -8.25
CA GLY A 174 16.79 18.51 -7.79
C GLY A 174 15.73 19.62 -7.78
N ASP A 175 16.02 20.73 -8.42
CA ASP A 175 15.13 21.92 -8.44
C ASP A 175 13.81 21.67 -9.19
N ASP A 176 13.77 20.73 -10.10
CA ASP A 176 12.57 20.36 -10.86
C ASP A 176 11.57 19.50 -10.06
N ALA A 177 11.96 19.01 -8.88
CA ALA A 177 11.16 18.09 -8.08
C ALA A 177 9.74 18.59 -7.77
N THR A 178 9.61 19.88 -7.44
CA THR A 178 8.30 20.48 -7.10
C THR A 178 7.37 20.55 -8.31
N ALA A 179 7.89 20.99 -9.45
CA ALA A 179 7.12 21.08 -10.68
C ALA A 179 6.74 19.66 -11.20
N ALA A 180 7.70 18.73 -11.13
CA ALA A 180 7.50 17.33 -11.50
C ALA A 180 6.42 16.68 -10.63
N PHE A 181 6.49 16.83 -9.32
CA PHE A 181 5.47 16.29 -8.40
C PHE A 181 4.07 16.83 -8.73
N GLY A 182 3.95 18.15 -8.99
CA GLY A 182 2.67 18.75 -9.36
C GLY A 182 2.02 18.09 -10.58
N LYS A 183 2.81 17.90 -11.64
CA LYS A 183 2.34 17.26 -12.89
C LYS A 183 2.05 15.77 -12.71
N ILE A 184 2.92 15.04 -11.98
CA ILE A 184 2.72 13.60 -11.69
C ILE A 184 1.45 13.42 -10.89
N ARG A 185 1.22 14.22 -9.86
CA ARG A 185 0.00 14.18 -9.05
C ARG A 185 -1.25 14.41 -9.90
N GLN A 186 -1.21 15.36 -10.80
CA GLN A 186 -2.32 15.64 -11.72
C GLN A 186 -2.61 14.43 -12.64
N ALA A 187 -1.56 13.80 -13.20
CA ALA A 187 -1.71 12.62 -14.05
C ALA A 187 -2.28 11.42 -13.28
N LEU A 188 -1.82 11.21 -12.04
CA LEU A 188 -2.32 10.16 -11.15
C LEU A 188 -3.79 10.39 -10.77
N GLN A 189 -4.16 11.65 -10.49
CA GLN A 189 -5.53 12.01 -10.17
C GLN A 189 -6.46 11.78 -11.37
N ALA A 190 -6.09 12.27 -12.57
CA ALA A 190 -6.88 12.05 -13.78
C ALA A 190 -7.04 10.55 -14.10
N PHE A 191 -5.99 9.76 -13.91
CA PHE A 191 -6.05 8.31 -14.07
C PHE A 191 -7.01 7.68 -13.05
N ALA A 192 -6.92 8.05 -11.78
CA ALA A 192 -7.76 7.52 -10.71
C ALA A 192 -9.25 7.84 -10.95
N GLU A 193 -9.56 9.07 -11.36
CA GLU A 193 -10.92 9.50 -11.72
C GLU A 193 -11.47 8.67 -12.89
N HIS A 194 -10.68 8.53 -13.98
CA HIS A 194 -11.09 7.75 -15.13
C HIS A 194 -11.31 6.26 -14.81
N ALA A 195 -10.49 5.70 -13.92
CA ALA A 195 -10.54 4.30 -13.50
C ALA A 195 -11.47 4.05 -12.29
N ASN A 196 -12.15 5.08 -11.80
CA ASN A 196 -12.99 5.04 -10.59
C ASN A 196 -12.27 4.43 -9.37
N ILE A 197 -11.03 4.88 -9.15
CA ILE A 197 -10.20 4.48 -8.02
C ILE A 197 -10.31 5.53 -6.92
N SER A 198 -10.72 5.10 -5.71
CA SER A 198 -10.71 5.98 -4.53
C SER A 198 -9.30 6.05 -3.94
N VAL A 199 -8.65 7.20 -4.12
CA VAL A 199 -7.28 7.44 -3.64
C VAL A 199 -7.33 8.17 -2.31
N THR A 200 -6.68 7.59 -1.29
CA THR A 200 -6.59 8.20 0.04
C THR A 200 -5.65 9.42 0.04
N ALA A 201 -4.50 9.28 -0.60
CA ALA A 201 -3.52 10.36 -0.68
C ALA A 201 -2.54 10.13 -1.85
N THR A 202 -1.96 11.23 -2.33
CA THR A 202 -0.78 11.22 -3.22
C THR A 202 0.31 12.03 -2.54
N ILE A 203 1.42 11.40 -2.20
CA ILE A 203 2.51 12.00 -1.43
C ILE A 203 3.83 12.01 -2.21
N PRO A 204 4.61 13.09 -2.14
CA PRO A 204 5.98 13.11 -2.61
C PRO A 204 6.87 12.48 -1.56
N MET A 205 7.81 11.61 -1.94
CA MET A 205 8.72 10.99 -1.01
C MET A 205 10.09 10.69 -1.60
N SER A 206 11.06 10.48 -0.73
CA SER A 206 12.32 9.83 -1.02
C SER A 206 12.54 8.69 -0.03
N ALA A 207 12.41 7.47 -0.48
CA ALA A 207 12.69 6.30 0.35
C ALA A 207 14.17 6.27 0.76
N LEU A 208 15.07 6.73 -0.11
CA LEU A 208 16.52 6.77 0.14
C LEU A 208 16.89 7.81 1.21
N LYS A 209 16.37 9.03 1.09
CA LYS A 209 16.68 10.15 2.01
C LYS A 209 15.74 10.19 3.22
N GLY A 210 14.63 9.43 3.22
CA GLY A 210 13.64 9.42 4.29
C GLY A 210 12.61 10.55 4.23
N HIS A 211 12.62 11.38 3.18
CA HIS A 211 11.69 12.51 3.08
C HIS A 211 10.24 12.01 3.00
N ASN A 212 9.38 12.50 3.87
CA ASN A 212 7.95 12.16 3.98
C ASN A 212 7.65 10.67 4.18
N VAL A 213 8.63 9.86 4.61
CA VAL A 213 8.42 8.44 4.93
C VAL A 213 7.88 8.28 6.35
N VAL A 214 8.72 8.50 7.36
CA VAL A 214 8.35 8.42 8.78
C VAL A 214 8.04 9.81 9.32
N THR A 215 8.90 10.78 9.02
CA THR A 215 8.75 12.17 9.43
C THR A 215 8.29 13.02 8.24
N ALA A 216 7.33 13.90 8.47
CA ALA A 216 6.91 14.86 7.45
C ALA A 216 8.01 15.91 7.24
N ASN A 217 8.20 16.30 5.97
CA ASN A 217 9.11 17.37 5.56
C ASN A 217 8.29 18.52 4.96
N PRO A 218 7.74 19.44 5.78
CA PRO A 218 6.87 20.50 5.29
C PRO A 218 7.56 21.37 4.25
N GLY A 219 6.85 21.69 3.17
CA GLY A 219 7.36 22.51 2.06
C GLY A 219 8.16 21.72 1.01
N TRP A 220 8.66 20.53 1.32
CA TRP A 220 9.41 19.75 0.34
C TRP A 220 8.48 19.29 -0.80
N CYS A 221 8.88 19.58 -2.04
CA CYS A 221 8.06 19.42 -3.25
C CYS A 221 6.69 20.13 -3.19
N GLY A 222 6.57 21.24 -2.42
CA GLY A 222 5.32 21.97 -2.24
C GLY A 222 4.26 21.22 -1.44
N TYR A 223 4.64 20.19 -0.68
CA TYR A 223 3.75 19.36 0.11
C TYR A 223 3.81 19.72 1.60
N ASN A 224 2.63 19.89 2.20
CA ASN A 224 2.47 20.21 3.63
C ASN A 224 1.57 19.17 4.36
N GLY A 225 1.36 18.05 3.76
CA GLY A 225 0.56 16.97 4.35
C GLY A 225 1.37 16.06 5.29
N PRO A 226 0.73 15.02 5.83
CA PRO A 226 1.35 14.05 6.72
C PRO A 226 2.36 13.16 5.99
N SER A 227 3.28 12.54 6.75
CA SER A 227 4.17 11.50 6.23
C SER A 227 3.40 10.22 5.86
N LEU A 228 4.05 9.32 5.11
CA LEU A 228 3.46 8.02 4.78
C LEU A 228 3.07 7.24 6.03
N LEU A 229 3.95 7.19 7.04
CA LEU A 229 3.68 6.49 8.28
C LEU A 229 2.46 7.09 9.01
N ALA A 230 2.38 8.41 9.10
CA ALA A 230 1.25 9.08 9.73
C ALA A 230 -0.08 8.82 8.99
N LEU A 231 -0.06 8.74 7.66
CA LEU A 231 -1.24 8.32 6.88
C LEU A 231 -1.64 6.88 7.21
N LEU A 232 -0.67 5.95 7.23
CA LEU A 232 -0.94 4.53 7.55
C LEU A 232 -1.46 4.35 8.99
N GLU A 233 -0.99 5.15 9.94
CA GLU A 233 -1.50 5.13 11.32
C GLU A 233 -2.96 5.54 11.43
N GLN A 234 -3.41 6.45 10.57
CA GLN A 234 -4.78 6.98 10.57
C GLN A 234 -5.78 6.13 9.77
N LEU A 235 -5.30 5.21 8.92
CA LEU A 235 -6.19 4.40 8.11
C LEU A 235 -7.06 3.49 8.98
N PRO A 236 -8.38 3.39 8.71
CA PRO A 236 -9.22 2.45 9.40
C PRO A 236 -8.81 1.01 9.08
N VAL A 237 -8.91 0.13 10.06
CA VAL A 237 -8.88 -1.32 9.82
C VAL A 237 -10.32 -1.76 9.69
N THR A 238 -10.61 -2.57 8.68
CA THR A 238 -11.93 -3.20 8.56
C THR A 238 -12.14 -4.04 9.81
N ALA A 239 -13.17 -3.72 10.59
CA ALA A 239 -13.56 -4.54 11.74
C ALA A 239 -13.79 -5.97 11.25
N ALA A 240 -13.34 -6.95 12.03
CA ALA A 240 -13.70 -8.34 11.75
C ALA A 240 -15.23 -8.41 11.70
N GLU A 241 -15.76 -9.01 10.63
CA GLU A 241 -17.20 -9.22 10.49
C GLU A 241 -17.65 -10.32 11.49
N THR A 242 -17.73 -9.95 12.77
CA THR A 242 -18.08 -10.89 13.85
C THR A 242 -19.57 -11.21 13.90
N ASP A 243 -20.41 -10.33 13.35
CA ASP A 243 -21.85 -10.39 13.47
C ASP A 243 -22.58 -10.86 12.18
N VAL A 244 -21.82 -11.31 11.18
CA VAL A 244 -22.42 -11.86 9.96
C VAL A 244 -22.71 -13.34 10.12
N PRO A 245 -23.79 -13.87 9.50
CA PRO A 245 -24.08 -15.29 9.48
C PRO A 245 -22.90 -16.08 8.88
N PHE A 246 -22.62 -17.24 9.46
CA PHE A 246 -21.60 -18.13 8.91
C PHE A 246 -21.86 -18.42 7.43
N SER A 247 -20.87 -18.14 6.59
CA SER A 247 -20.89 -18.48 5.17
C SER A 247 -19.60 -19.21 4.78
N PHE A 248 -19.74 -20.26 4.01
CA PHE A 248 -18.61 -21.03 3.51
C PHE A 248 -18.73 -21.21 2.00
N PRO A 249 -17.92 -20.49 1.19
CA PRO A 249 -17.95 -20.64 -0.26
C PRO A 249 -17.31 -21.99 -0.63
N VAL A 250 -18.08 -22.84 -1.30
CA VAL A 250 -17.55 -24.10 -1.86
C VAL A 250 -16.72 -23.75 -3.10
N GLN A 251 -15.42 -24.01 -3.06
CA GLN A 251 -14.51 -23.69 -4.16
C GLN A 251 -14.27 -24.90 -5.11
N TRP A 252 -14.43 -26.08 -4.61
CA TRP A 252 -14.20 -27.31 -5.37
C TRP A 252 -15.16 -28.41 -4.94
N VAL A 253 -15.70 -29.15 -5.90
CA VAL A 253 -16.53 -30.34 -5.68
C VAL A 253 -15.96 -31.46 -6.52
N GLU A 254 -15.49 -32.52 -5.89
CA GLU A 254 -15.00 -33.73 -6.55
C GLU A 254 -15.93 -34.90 -6.29
N LYS A 255 -16.31 -35.60 -7.35
CA LYS A 255 -17.07 -36.84 -7.24
C LYS A 255 -16.12 -38.02 -7.13
N ILE A 256 -15.80 -38.39 -5.93
CA ILE A 256 -15.01 -39.60 -5.66
C ILE A 256 -15.95 -40.79 -5.85
N GLY A 257 -15.66 -41.67 -6.83
CA GLY A 257 -16.45 -42.80 -7.31
C GLY A 257 -17.35 -43.51 -6.32
N ARG A 258 -18.19 -44.41 -6.81
CA ARG A 258 -19.04 -45.27 -5.94
C ARG A 258 -18.14 -46.18 -5.11
N ALA A 259 -18.23 -46.07 -3.80
CA ALA A 259 -17.80 -47.16 -2.96
C ALA A 259 -18.66 -48.38 -3.32
N HIS A 260 -18.04 -49.41 -3.87
CA HIS A 260 -18.70 -50.71 -3.94
C HIS A 260 -18.76 -51.24 -2.50
N VAL A 261 -19.98 -51.28 -1.97
CA VAL A 261 -20.31 -52.05 -0.77
C VAL A 261 -20.51 -53.51 -1.20
#